data_bfd237397400b7699dda689d21c5498e
#
_entry.id   bfd237397400b7699dda689d21c5498e
#
_cell.length_a   1.000
_cell.length_b   1.000
_cell.length_c   1.000
_cell.angle_alpha   90.00
_cell.angle_beta   90.00
_cell.angle_gamma   90.00
#
_symmetry.space_group_name_H-M   'P 1'
#
loop_
_entity.id
_entity.type
_entity.pdbx_description
1 polymer ?
#
loop_
_entity_poly.entity_id
_entity_poly.type
_entity_poly.pdbx_seq_one_letter_code
_entity_poly.pdbx_strand_id
1 'polypeptide(L)'
;MKQQENQEDLFMAGVLYGVGVGPGDPEYMTLKAVRLIRENEVIAVPGPVAEETVAYKIAVQAVQELADKELVPILMPMTHDRAVMEQNHDEAADTVEGYLKAGKNVVFLTLGDPTVYSTYMYVQKRIEERGYHTELVSGITSFCAAAARANTSLVEWSEQLHVLPAVHKLDSELDLPGNYVLMKSGKKMGQVKEILRRSGRDVVMVENCGMDTEKVYHSVDEIPDDAGYYSLIIAKEAKE
;
A
#
# COMPACT_ATOMS: atom_id res chain seq x y z
N MET A 1 -41.16 -10.55 0.19
CA MET A 1 -40.86 -9.98 -1.13
C MET A 1 -39.60 -9.12 -1.09
N LYS A 2 -39.52 -7.96 -0.42
CA LYS A 2 -38.31 -7.11 -0.41
C LYS A 2 -37.00 -7.77 0.13
N GLN A 3 -37.07 -8.76 1.02
CA GLN A 3 -35.91 -9.48 1.50
C GLN A 3 -35.40 -10.57 0.53
N GLN A 4 -36.27 -11.13 -0.30
CA GLN A 4 -35.89 -12.10 -1.33
C GLN A 4 -35.31 -11.40 -2.58
N GLU A 5 -35.88 -10.25 -3.00
CA GLU A 5 -35.31 -9.43 -4.07
C GLU A 5 -33.87 -8.97 -3.74
N ASN A 6 -33.59 -8.54 -2.49
CA ASN A 6 -32.24 -8.18 -2.07
C ASN A 6 -31.24 -9.36 -2.09
N GLN A 7 -31.68 -10.59 -1.90
CA GLN A 7 -30.79 -11.76 -1.93
C GLN A 7 -30.47 -12.21 -3.37
N GLU A 8 -31.42 -12.13 -4.28
CA GLU A 8 -31.19 -12.46 -5.69
C GLU A 8 -30.32 -11.42 -6.39
N ASP A 9 -30.50 -10.13 -6.10
CA ASP A 9 -29.66 -9.05 -6.62
C ASP A 9 -28.20 -9.15 -6.16
N LEU A 10 -27.96 -9.58 -4.92
CA LEU A 10 -26.61 -9.82 -4.39
C LEU A 10 -25.94 -11.06 -5.01
N PHE A 11 -26.70 -12.03 -5.50
CA PHE A 11 -26.16 -13.23 -6.13
C PHE A 11 -25.64 -12.96 -7.56
N MET A 12 -26.10 -11.88 -8.20
CA MET A 12 -25.67 -11.42 -9.53
C MET A 12 -24.71 -10.23 -9.47
N ALA A 13 -24.41 -9.75 -8.28
CA ALA A 13 -23.53 -8.61 -8.08
C ALA A 13 -22.06 -8.97 -8.40
N GLY A 14 -21.30 -7.96 -8.81
CA GLY A 14 -19.86 -8.10 -9.01
C GLY A 14 -19.10 -8.24 -7.68
N VAL A 15 -17.81 -8.55 -7.79
CA VAL A 15 -16.85 -8.72 -6.68
C VAL A 15 -15.87 -7.55 -6.65
N LEU A 16 -15.56 -7.03 -5.46
CA LEU A 16 -14.49 -6.06 -5.27
C LEU A 16 -13.20 -6.79 -4.91
N TYR A 17 -12.19 -6.68 -5.77
CA TYR A 17 -10.84 -7.21 -5.53
C TYR A 17 -9.89 -6.08 -5.10
N GLY A 18 -9.35 -6.14 -3.89
CA GLY A 18 -8.23 -5.29 -3.48
C GLY A 18 -6.91 -5.93 -3.88
N VAL A 19 -6.23 -5.37 -4.88
CA VAL A 19 -5.09 -6.01 -5.53
C VAL A 19 -3.80 -5.25 -5.25
N GLY A 20 -2.87 -5.88 -4.54
CA GLY A 20 -1.52 -5.37 -4.35
C GLY A 20 -0.68 -5.50 -5.63
N VAL A 21 -0.12 -4.36 -6.08
CA VAL A 21 0.73 -4.33 -7.27
C VAL A 21 2.23 -4.35 -6.95
N GLY A 22 2.60 -4.57 -5.69
CA GLY A 22 3.98 -4.46 -5.27
C GLY A 22 4.44 -3.01 -5.09
N PRO A 23 5.70 -2.78 -4.63
CA PRO A 23 6.16 -1.46 -4.20
C PRO A 23 6.82 -0.60 -5.28
N GLY A 24 7.07 -1.12 -6.50
CA GLY A 24 7.73 -0.35 -7.56
C GLY A 24 8.08 -1.19 -8.79
N ASP A 25 8.81 -2.27 -8.60
CA ASP A 25 9.21 -3.17 -9.67
C ASP A 25 8.00 -3.98 -10.18
N PRO A 26 7.64 -3.91 -11.48
CA PRO A 26 6.51 -4.67 -12.03
C PRO A 26 6.71 -6.20 -11.95
N GLU A 27 7.93 -6.69 -11.85
CA GLU A 27 8.21 -8.13 -11.65
C GLU A 27 7.82 -8.64 -10.25
N TYR A 28 7.56 -7.72 -9.31
CA TYR A 28 7.03 -8.05 -7.99
C TYR A 28 5.50 -8.20 -7.94
N MET A 29 4.83 -8.06 -9.08
CA MET A 29 3.40 -8.39 -9.16
C MET A 29 3.19 -9.90 -9.09
N THR A 30 2.22 -10.31 -8.27
CA THR A 30 1.86 -11.73 -8.21
C THR A 30 1.12 -12.18 -9.46
N LEU A 31 1.28 -13.44 -9.85
CA LEU A 31 0.53 -14.01 -10.98
C LEU A 31 -0.99 -13.86 -10.81
N LYS A 32 -1.50 -13.91 -9.57
CA LYS A 32 -2.91 -13.68 -9.27
C LYS A 32 -3.32 -12.24 -9.57
N ALA A 33 -2.50 -11.26 -9.19
CA ALA A 33 -2.75 -9.85 -9.49
C ALA A 33 -2.81 -9.61 -11.00
N VAL A 34 -1.81 -10.10 -11.74
CA VAL A 34 -1.76 -10.01 -13.21
C VAL A 34 -2.98 -10.63 -13.87
N ARG A 35 -3.39 -11.83 -13.44
CA ARG A 35 -4.57 -12.53 -13.97
C ARG A 35 -5.84 -11.72 -13.72
N LEU A 36 -6.08 -11.24 -12.50
CA LEU A 36 -7.29 -10.50 -12.17
C LEU A 36 -7.38 -9.17 -12.92
N ILE A 37 -6.27 -8.47 -13.13
CA ILE A 37 -6.26 -7.26 -13.94
C ILE A 37 -6.62 -7.59 -15.40
N ARG A 38 -6.14 -8.71 -15.96
CA ARG A 38 -6.47 -9.13 -17.32
C ARG A 38 -7.95 -9.54 -17.48
N GLU A 39 -8.48 -10.28 -16.54
CA GLU A 39 -9.82 -10.87 -16.60
C GLU A 39 -10.96 -9.86 -16.34
N ASN A 40 -10.68 -8.69 -15.77
CA ASN A 40 -11.69 -7.72 -15.36
C ASN A 40 -11.56 -6.39 -16.13
N GLU A 41 -12.70 -5.79 -16.48
CA GLU A 41 -12.77 -4.58 -17.30
C GLU A 41 -12.62 -3.29 -16.46
N VAL A 42 -13.12 -3.29 -15.21
CA VAL A 42 -13.16 -2.08 -14.38
C VAL A 42 -12.00 -2.09 -13.39
N ILE A 43 -11.16 -1.08 -13.50
CA ILE A 43 -9.95 -0.93 -12.68
C ILE A 43 -10.03 0.37 -11.89
N ALA A 44 -10.24 0.27 -10.58
CA ALA A 44 -10.23 1.40 -9.66
C ALA A 44 -8.79 1.70 -9.20
N VAL A 45 -8.43 2.98 -9.20
CA VAL A 45 -7.08 3.44 -8.85
C VAL A 45 -7.14 4.63 -7.90
N PRO A 46 -6.43 4.61 -6.75
CA PRO A 46 -6.47 5.70 -5.78
C PRO A 46 -5.70 6.93 -6.30
N GLY A 47 -6.41 7.98 -6.63
CA GLY A 47 -5.86 9.26 -7.11
C GLY A 47 -6.82 10.02 -8.01
N PRO A 48 -6.56 11.29 -8.28
CA PRO A 48 -7.42 12.14 -9.11
C PRO A 48 -7.32 11.81 -10.61
N VAL A 49 -6.16 11.29 -11.05
CA VAL A 49 -5.91 10.86 -12.44
C VAL A 49 -5.28 9.48 -12.36
N ALA A 50 -5.96 8.48 -12.90
CA ALA A 50 -5.57 7.08 -12.73
C ALA A 50 -4.17 6.79 -13.27
N GLU A 51 -3.85 7.28 -14.47
CA GLU A 51 -2.60 7.03 -15.19
C GLU A 51 -1.37 7.69 -14.51
N GLU A 52 -1.59 8.71 -13.68
CA GLU A 52 -0.52 9.38 -12.94
C GLU A 52 -0.14 8.67 -11.65
N THR A 53 -0.97 7.74 -11.19
CA THR A 53 -0.74 7.04 -9.92
C THR A 53 0.40 6.04 -10.02
N VAL A 54 1.13 5.84 -8.90
CA VAL A 54 2.23 4.87 -8.86
C VAL A 54 1.71 3.45 -9.07
N ALA A 55 0.55 3.10 -8.50
CA ALA A 55 -0.02 1.77 -8.65
C ALA A 55 -0.35 1.44 -10.12
N TYR A 56 -0.93 2.39 -10.86
CA TYR A 56 -1.17 2.22 -12.30
C TYR A 56 0.14 2.09 -13.08
N LYS A 57 1.12 2.97 -12.84
CA LYS A 57 2.42 2.95 -13.54
C LYS A 57 3.18 1.64 -13.36
N ILE A 58 3.05 0.99 -12.21
CA ILE A 58 3.60 -0.35 -11.99
C ILE A 58 2.80 -1.38 -12.79
N ALA A 59 1.48 -1.38 -12.61
CA ALA A 59 0.62 -2.42 -13.18
C ALA A 59 0.61 -2.44 -14.70
N VAL A 60 0.63 -1.27 -15.37
CA VAL A 60 0.61 -1.18 -16.84
C VAL A 60 1.89 -1.73 -17.49
N GLN A 61 3.01 -1.72 -16.80
CA GLN A 61 4.25 -2.33 -17.29
C GLN A 61 4.16 -3.87 -17.31
N ALA A 62 3.47 -4.48 -16.33
CA ALA A 62 3.27 -5.92 -16.27
C ALA A 62 2.07 -6.39 -17.12
N VAL A 63 1.05 -5.52 -17.29
CA VAL A 63 -0.21 -5.81 -18.00
C VAL A 63 -0.51 -4.64 -18.94
N GLN A 64 0.02 -4.68 -20.15
CA GLN A 64 -0.13 -3.58 -21.13
C GLN A 64 -1.58 -3.32 -21.51
N GLU A 65 -2.43 -4.37 -21.52
CA GLU A 65 -3.86 -4.29 -21.79
C GLU A 65 -4.63 -3.45 -20.76
N LEU A 66 -4.01 -3.13 -19.62
CA LEU A 66 -4.58 -2.23 -18.63
C LEU A 66 -4.88 -0.83 -19.19
N ALA A 67 -4.11 -0.37 -20.17
CA ALA A 67 -4.30 0.93 -20.81
C ALA A 67 -5.63 1.05 -21.58
N ASP A 68 -6.21 -0.07 -22.00
CA ASP A 68 -7.46 -0.13 -22.79
C ASP A 68 -8.69 -0.37 -21.90
N LYS A 69 -8.52 -0.50 -20.57
CA LYS A 69 -9.61 -0.82 -19.63
C LYS A 69 -10.33 0.44 -19.11
N GLU A 70 -11.51 0.21 -18.52
CA GLU A 70 -12.27 1.27 -17.84
C GLU A 70 -11.56 1.66 -16.52
N LEU A 71 -10.79 2.77 -16.56
CA LEU A 71 -10.09 3.28 -15.39
C LEU A 71 -11.01 4.17 -14.56
N VAL A 72 -11.11 3.87 -13.25
CA VAL A 72 -11.95 4.60 -12.30
C VAL A 72 -11.05 5.28 -11.27
N PRO A 73 -10.76 6.59 -11.40
CA PRO A 73 -10.01 7.31 -10.40
C PRO A 73 -10.83 7.46 -9.12
N ILE A 74 -10.24 7.07 -8.00
CA ILE A 74 -10.85 7.15 -6.67
C ILE A 74 -10.14 8.21 -5.87
N LEU A 75 -10.83 9.31 -5.60
CA LEU A 75 -10.26 10.42 -4.85
C LEU A 75 -10.15 10.09 -3.36
N MET A 76 -8.92 10.02 -2.87
CA MET A 76 -8.61 9.75 -1.46
C MET A 76 -7.56 10.74 -0.95
N PRO A 77 -7.96 12.01 -0.67
CA PRO A 77 -7.02 13.04 -0.25
C PRO A 77 -6.44 12.70 1.14
N MET A 78 -5.13 12.91 1.27
CA MET A 78 -4.47 12.85 2.58
C MET A 78 -4.83 14.10 3.40
N THR A 79 -5.85 13.99 4.22
CA THR A 79 -6.32 15.05 5.13
C THR A 79 -6.31 14.56 6.58
N HIS A 80 -6.17 15.51 7.52
CA HIS A 80 -6.37 15.25 8.95
C HIS A 80 -7.81 15.58 9.40
N ASP A 81 -8.64 16.16 8.53
CA ASP A 81 -10.05 16.39 8.78
C ASP A 81 -10.81 15.07 8.64
N ARG A 82 -11.28 14.56 9.78
CA ARG A 82 -11.97 13.28 9.85
C ARG A 82 -13.27 13.28 9.06
N ALA A 83 -14.03 14.37 9.08
CA ALA A 83 -15.31 14.45 8.38
C ALA A 83 -15.09 14.39 6.85
N VAL A 84 -14.11 15.15 6.35
CA VAL A 84 -13.73 15.12 4.92
C VAL A 84 -13.21 13.73 4.53
N MET A 85 -12.42 13.08 5.38
CA MET A 85 -11.90 11.74 5.12
C MET A 85 -13.03 10.71 5.03
N GLU A 86 -13.96 10.70 5.98
CA GLU A 86 -15.11 9.77 5.99
C GLU A 86 -15.99 9.99 4.76
N GLN A 87 -16.29 11.26 4.40
CA GLN A 87 -17.06 11.58 3.21
C GLN A 87 -16.39 11.03 1.93
N ASN A 88 -15.09 11.22 1.75
CA ASN A 88 -14.38 10.68 0.57
C ASN A 88 -14.39 9.15 0.53
N HIS A 89 -14.31 8.49 1.69
CA HIS A 89 -14.44 7.04 1.74
C HIS A 89 -15.85 6.55 1.37
N ASP A 90 -16.90 7.29 1.77
CA ASP A 90 -18.28 6.99 1.40
C ASP A 90 -18.50 7.18 -0.10
N GLU A 91 -18.03 8.28 -0.67
CA GLU A 91 -18.11 8.56 -2.12
C GLU A 91 -17.34 7.51 -2.95
N ALA A 92 -16.17 7.07 -2.46
CA ALA A 92 -15.40 5.98 -3.07
C ALA A 92 -16.20 4.66 -3.07
N ALA A 93 -16.83 4.34 -1.93
CA ALA A 93 -17.66 3.15 -1.82
C ALA A 93 -18.91 3.24 -2.70
N ASP A 94 -19.56 4.40 -2.80
CA ASP A 94 -20.71 4.63 -3.69
C ASP A 94 -20.34 4.40 -5.16
N THR A 95 -19.18 4.91 -5.58
CA THR A 95 -18.64 4.73 -6.93
C THR A 95 -18.44 3.24 -7.24
N VAL A 96 -17.73 2.53 -6.35
CA VAL A 96 -17.48 1.08 -6.49
C VAL A 96 -18.80 0.30 -6.50
N GLU A 97 -19.72 0.58 -5.59
CA GLU A 97 -21.01 -0.08 -5.48
C GLU A 97 -21.83 0.02 -6.77
N GLY A 98 -21.77 1.16 -7.46
CA GLY A 98 -22.45 1.35 -8.75
C GLY A 98 -22.05 0.30 -9.79
N TYR A 99 -20.78 -0.06 -9.85
CA TYR A 99 -20.28 -1.12 -10.73
C TYR A 99 -20.70 -2.51 -10.24
N LEU A 100 -20.59 -2.77 -8.94
CA LEU A 100 -20.96 -4.07 -8.37
C LEU A 100 -22.44 -4.37 -8.57
N LYS A 101 -23.33 -3.38 -8.39
CA LYS A 101 -24.78 -3.48 -8.68
C LYS A 101 -25.05 -3.81 -10.14
N ALA A 102 -24.23 -3.32 -11.05
CA ALA A 102 -24.33 -3.63 -12.48
C ALA A 102 -23.76 -5.02 -12.85
N GLY A 103 -23.37 -5.84 -11.86
CA GLY A 103 -22.79 -7.16 -12.08
C GLY A 103 -21.34 -7.13 -12.55
N LYS A 104 -20.67 -5.95 -12.52
CA LYS A 104 -19.27 -5.81 -12.91
C LYS A 104 -18.36 -5.99 -11.72
N ASN A 105 -17.32 -6.82 -11.87
CA ASN A 105 -16.24 -6.87 -10.90
C ASN A 105 -15.40 -5.58 -10.96
N VAL A 106 -14.86 -5.17 -9.81
CA VAL A 106 -13.94 -4.04 -9.70
C VAL A 106 -12.61 -4.52 -9.14
N VAL A 107 -11.53 -4.27 -9.86
CA VAL A 107 -10.16 -4.49 -9.39
C VAL A 107 -9.60 -3.16 -8.87
N PHE A 108 -9.42 -3.04 -7.56
CA PHE A 108 -8.88 -1.84 -6.93
C PHE A 108 -7.37 -2.00 -6.71
N LEU A 109 -6.57 -1.26 -7.46
CA LEU A 109 -5.10 -1.33 -7.38
C LEU A 109 -4.59 -0.65 -6.12
N THR A 110 -3.64 -1.30 -5.45
CA THR A 110 -3.01 -0.79 -4.22
C THR A 110 -1.50 -0.95 -4.30
N LEU A 111 -0.76 0.12 -4.04
CA LEU A 111 0.70 0.08 -3.93
C LEU A 111 1.14 -0.86 -2.78
N GLY A 112 2.08 -1.74 -3.02
CA GLY A 112 2.53 -2.74 -2.07
C GLY A 112 1.49 -3.85 -1.86
N ASP A 113 1.02 -4.02 -0.62
CA ASP A 113 0.02 -4.99 -0.19
C ASP A 113 -1.20 -4.29 0.41
N PRO A 114 -2.44 -4.69 0.07
CA PRO A 114 -3.65 -4.03 0.54
C PRO A 114 -3.87 -4.14 2.06
N THR A 115 -3.21 -5.08 2.74
CA THR A 115 -3.37 -5.28 4.19
C THR A 115 -2.44 -4.41 5.03
N VAL A 116 -1.46 -3.70 4.39
CA VAL A 116 -0.46 -2.90 5.09
C VAL A 116 -0.67 -1.40 4.83
N TYR A 117 -1.27 -0.70 5.78
CA TYR A 117 -1.51 0.76 5.73
C TYR A 117 -2.17 1.28 4.45
N SER A 118 -3.04 0.48 3.85
CA SER A 118 -3.75 0.82 2.62
C SER A 118 -5.08 1.54 2.88
N THR A 119 -5.36 2.56 2.10
CA THR A 119 -6.66 3.25 2.09
C THR A 119 -7.78 2.39 1.51
N TYR A 120 -7.48 1.39 0.68
CA TYR A 120 -8.42 0.41 0.17
C TYR A 120 -9.29 -0.23 1.27
N MET A 121 -8.70 -0.52 2.44
CA MET A 121 -9.40 -1.16 3.55
C MET A 121 -10.63 -0.37 4.06
N TYR A 122 -10.64 0.96 3.88
CA TYR A 122 -11.79 1.78 4.24
C TYR A 122 -12.94 1.62 3.25
N VAL A 123 -12.64 1.42 1.98
CA VAL A 123 -13.64 1.12 0.93
C VAL A 123 -14.15 -0.29 1.10
N GLN A 124 -13.27 -1.28 1.28
CA GLN A 124 -13.65 -2.68 1.48
C GLN A 124 -14.67 -2.83 2.61
N LYS A 125 -14.40 -2.27 3.79
CA LYS A 125 -15.31 -2.37 4.94
C LYS A 125 -16.71 -1.86 4.61
N ARG A 126 -16.82 -0.73 3.92
CA ARG A 126 -18.10 -0.15 3.52
C ARG A 126 -18.86 -1.02 2.51
N ILE A 127 -18.13 -1.62 1.58
CA ILE A 127 -18.70 -2.53 0.57
C ILE A 127 -19.18 -3.83 1.23
N GLU A 128 -18.43 -4.38 2.20
CA GLU A 128 -18.83 -5.53 3.01
C GLU A 128 -20.06 -5.23 3.88
N GLU A 129 -20.12 -4.07 4.53
CA GLU A 129 -21.26 -3.61 5.32
C GLU A 129 -22.55 -3.46 4.46
N ARG A 130 -22.40 -3.20 3.15
CA ARG A 130 -23.48 -3.16 2.16
C ARG A 130 -23.86 -4.54 1.61
N GLY A 131 -23.15 -5.61 2.03
CA GLY A 131 -23.44 -7.00 1.71
C GLY A 131 -22.77 -7.54 0.45
N TYR A 132 -21.87 -6.78 -0.20
CA TYR A 132 -21.16 -7.24 -1.39
C TYR A 132 -19.95 -8.11 -1.03
N HIS A 133 -19.59 -9.01 -1.95
CA HIS A 133 -18.41 -9.84 -1.79
C HIS A 133 -17.14 -9.07 -2.11
N THR A 134 -16.12 -9.24 -1.23
CA THR A 134 -14.79 -8.65 -1.41
C THR A 134 -13.71 -9.71 -1.30
N GLU A 135 -12.57 -9.50 -1.96
CA GLU A 135 -11.42 -10.38 -1.89
C GLU A 135 -10.12 -9.58 -1.82
N LEU A 136 -9.22 -9.96 -0.89
CA LEU A 136 -7.88 -9.40 -0.82
C LEU A 136 -6.90 -10.27 -1.62
N VAL A 137 -6.10 -9.61 -2.43
CA VAL A 137 -5.03 -10.22 -3.23
C VAL A 137 -3.70 -9.62 -2.81
N SER A 138 -2.92 -10.41 -2.09
CA SER A 138 -1.62 -9.96 -1.56
C SER A 138 -0.67 -9.49 -2.66
N GLY A 139 0.07 -8.43 -2.34
CA GLY A 139 1.23 -7.97 -3.09
C GLY A 139 2.52 -8.12 -2.28
N ILE A 140 3.67 -7.89 -2.89
CA ILE A 140 4.92 -7.78 -2.14
C ILE A 140 4.89 -6.49 -1.33
N THR A 141 5.10 -6.61 0.00
CA THR A 141 5.16 -5.44 0.88
C THR A 141 6.44 -4.64 0.62
N SER A 142 6.36 -3.31 0.79
CA SER A 142 7.50 -2.42 0.54
C SER A 142 8.73 -2.76 1.39
N PHE A 143 8.54 -3.18 2.63
CA PHE A 143 9.67 -3.51 3.51
C PHE A 143 10.36 -4.84 3.14
N CYS A 144 9.65 -5.83 2.60
CA CYS A 144 10.27 -7.04 2.07
C CYS A 144 11.09 -6.72 0.81
N ALA A 145 10.55 -5.91 -0.10
CA ALA A 145 11.27 -5.49 -1.29
C ALA A 145 12.50 -4.64 -0.94
N ALA A 146 12.37 -3.68 -0.01
CA ALA A 146 13.49 -2.85 0.45
C ALA A 146 14.61 -3.69 1.09
N ALA A 147 14.28 -4.69 1.90
CA ALA A 147 15.26 -5.61 2.48
C ALA A 147 16.00 -6.41 1.39
N ALA A 148 15.28 -6.89 0.38
CA ALA A 148 15.89 -7.58 -0.76
C ALA A 148 16.82 -6.65 -1.56
N ARG A 149 16.42 -5.40 -1.83
CA ARG A 149 17.25 -4.40 -2.53
C ARG A 149 18.50 -4.03 -1.74
N ALA A 150 18.39 -3.93 -0.41
CA ALA A 150 19.52 -3.70 0.50
C ALA A 150 20.37 -4.96 0.75
N ASN A 151 19.98 -6.10 0.20
CA ASN A 151 20.60 -7.41 0.41
C ASN A 151 20.78 -7.76 1.89
N THR A 152 19.73 -7.53 2.70
CA THR A 152 19.73 -7.80 4.14
C THR A 152 18.45 -8.55 4.57
N SER A 153 18.56 -9.33 5.66
CA SER A 153 17.41 -9.91 6.33
C SER A 153 16.65 -8.84 7.13
N LEU A 154 15.34 -8.97 7.27
CA LEU A 154 14.56 -8.17 8.24
C LEU A 154 14.75 -8.72 9.65
N VAL A 155 14.74 -10.03 9.80
CA VAL A 155 14.89 -10.75 11.06
C VAL A 155 15.65 -12.05 10.84
N GLU A 156 16.30 -12.54 11.89
CA GLU A 156 16.96 -13.84 11.94
C GLU A 156 16.54 -14.58 13.20
N TRP A 157 16.38 -15.89 13.12
CA TRP A 157 16.02 -16.77 14.26
C TRP A 157 14.75 -16.30 14.99
N SER A 158 14.90 -15.84 16.22
CA SER A 158 13.84 -15.42 17.15
C SER A 158 13.74 -13.89 17.28
N GLU A 159 14.43 -13.13 16.44
CA GLU A 159 14.35 -11.67 16.45
C GLU A 159 12.90 -11.19 16.17
N GLN A 160 12.50 -10.14 16.86
CA GLN A 160 11.20 -9.52 16.65
C GLN A 160 11.27 -8.48 15.52
N LEU A 161 10.17 -8.30 14.78
CA LEU A 161 10.02 -7.27 13.78
C LEU A 161 8.90 -6.31 14.17
N HIS A 162 9.25 -5.03 14.30
CA HIS A 162 8.33 -3.94 14.54
C HIS A 162 8.16 -3.11 13.27
N VAL A 163 6.93 -3.02 12.74
CA VAL A 163 6.61 -2.21 11.57
C VAL A 163 5.84 -0.97 12.02
N LEU A 164 6.46 0.20 11.91
CA LEU A 164 5.95 1.44 12.48
C LEU A 164 5.78 2.53 11.40
N PRO A 165 4.66 3.28 11.42
CA PRO A 165 4.58 4.54 10.68
C PRO A 165 5.34 5.62 11.46
N ALA A 166 6.44 6.14 10.92
CA ALA A 166 7.31 7.14 11.57
C ALA A 166 6.65 8.54 11.70
N VAL A 167 5.33 8.60 11.90
CA VAL A 167 4.54 9.84 11.92
C VAL A 167 4.33 10.39 13.33
N HIS A 168 4.37 9.52 14.38
CA HIS A 168 4.06 9.88 15.76
C HIS A 168 4.97 9.14 16.75
N LYS A 169 5.45 9.86 17.79
CA LYS A 169 6.09 9.35 19.04
C LYS A 169 7.18 8.27 18.89
N LEU A 170 8.07 8.40 17.91
CA LEU A 170 9.10 7.41 17.65
C LEU A 170 10.09 7.22 18.84
N ASP A 171 10.27 8.26 19.67
CA ASP A 171 11.25 8.26 20.79
C ASP A 171 11.06 7.13 21.81
N SER A 172 9.82 6.68 22.04
CA SER A 172 9.53 5.60 22.97
C SER A 172 9.25 4.25 22.33
N GLU A 173 9.16 4.21 20.99
CA GLU A 173 8.79 3.00 20.25
C GLU A 173 10.01 2.15 19.84
N LEU A 174 11.24 2.74 19.81
CA LEU A 174 12.48 2.03 19.51
C LEU A 174 13.14 1.37 20.74
N ASP A 175 12.49 1.40 21.90
CA ASP A 175 13.02 0.84 23.15
C ASP A 175 12.80 -0.68 23.29
N LEU A 176 11.93 -1.25 22.46
CA LEU A 176 11.71 -2.69 22.47
C LEU A 176 12.84 -3.46 21.79
N PRO A 177 13.16 -4.68 22.25
CA PRO A 177 14.12 -5.52 21.55
C PRO A 177 13.63 -5.92 20.17
N GLY A 178 14.54 -6.13 19.22
CA GLY A 178 14.23 -6.57 17.85
C GLY A 178 14.51 -5.49 16.82
N ASN A 179 14.17 -5.79 15.57
CA ASN A 179 14.42 -4.95 14.42
C ASN A 179 13.17 -4.11 14.06
N TYR A 180 13.42 -2.97 13.43
CA TYR A 180 12.37 -2.03 13.07
C TYR A 180 12.33 -1.73 11.59
N VAL A 181 11.12 -1.61 11.08
CA VAL A 181 10.82 -1.01 9.79
C VAL A 181 10.07 0.29 10.04
N LEU A 182 10.64 1.41 9.60
CA LEU A 182 10.02 2.72 9.70
C LEU A 182 9.49 3.14 8.34
N MET A 183 8.17 3.34 8.26
CA MET A 183 7.46 3.75 7.06
C MET A 183 7.01 5.21 7.16
N LYS A 184 6.88 5.90 6.02
CA LYS A 184 6.32 7.26 5.93
C LYS A 184 7.12 8.32 6.70
N SER A 185 8.45 8.18 6.74
CA SER A 185 9.37 9.03 7.52
C SER A 185 9.59 10.43 6.92
N GLY A 186 9.36 10.64 5.62
CA GLY A 186 9.85 11.78 4.83
C GLY A 186 9.66 13.15 5.47
N LYS A 187 8.45 13.49 5.95
CA LYS A 187 8.20 14.82 6.55
C LYS A 187 8.93 15.09 7.88
N LYS A 188 9.49 14.06 8.52
CA LYS A 188 10.14 14.13 9.85
C LYS A 188 11.56 13.55 9.82
N MET A 189 12.17 13.43 8.64
CA MET A 189 13.42 12.72 8.46
C MET A 189 14.52 13.21 9.43
N GLY A 190 14.67 14.50 9.66
CA GLY A 190 15.64 15.03 10.61
C GLY A 190 15.46 14.49 12.05
N GLN A 191 14.22 14.41 12.54
CA GLN A 191 13.91 13.83 13.86
C GLN A 191 14.20 12.32 13.87
N VAL A 192 13.79 11.62 12.83
CA VAL A 192 14.02 10.17 12.69
C VAL A 192 15.53 9.86 12.71
N LYS A 193 16.34 10.60 11.97
CA LYS A 193 17.81 10.45 11.98
C LYS A 193 18.43 10.64 13.36
N GLU A 194 17.95 11.65 14.10
CA GLU A 194 18.47 11.91 15.45
C GLU A 194 18.15 10.75 16.41
N ILE A 195 16.92 10.22 16.35
CA ILE A 195 16.51 9.06 17.14
C ILE A 195 17.33 7.82 16.77
N LEU A 196 17.50 7.57 15.46
CA LEU A 196 18.28 6.43 14.98
C LEU A 196 19.75 6.51 15.41
N ARG A 197 20.38 7.70 15.37
CA ARG A 197 21.77 7.88 15.88
C ARG A 197 21.87 7.55 17.36
N ARG A 198 20.90 7.98 18.17
CA ARG A 198 20.86 7.67 19.61
C ARG A 198 20.65 6.20 19.91
N SER A 199 19.91 5.49 19.05
CA SER A 199 19.60 4.08 19.23
C SER A 199 20.79 3.15 19.02
N GLY A 200 21.85 3.60 18.34
CA GLY A 200 23.01 2.78 18.03
C GLY A 200 22.75 1.60 17.09
N ARG A 201 21.62 1.60 16.40
CA ARG A 201 21.21 0.51 15.49
C ARG A 201 21.90 0.60 14.13
N ASP A 202 22.08 -0.54 13.48
CA ASP A 202 22.49 -0.60 12.08
C ASP A 202 21.31 -0.19 11.19
N VAL A 203 21.52 0.81 10.33
CA VAL A 203 20.47 1.44 9.56
C VAL A 203 20.73 1.32 8.08
N VAL A 204 19.71 0.88 7.35
CA VAL A 204 19.64 0.95 5.88
C VAL A 204 18.33 1.66 5.50
N MET A 205 18.40 2.57 4.54
CA MET A 205 17.20 3.17 3.95
C MET A 205 17.15 2.89 2.45
N VAL A 206 15.97 2.54 1.96
CA VAL A 206 15.66 2.45 0.52
C VAL A 206 14.63 3.49 0.19
N GLU A 207 14.94 4.37 -0.74
CA GLU A 207 14.04 5.38 -1.30
C GLU A 207 13.60 4.95 -2.68
N ASN A 208 12.30 5.11 -3.00
CA ASN A 208 11.70 4.78 -4.30
C ASN A 208 11.99 3.33 -4.75
N CYS A 209 11.88 2.38 -3.83
CA CYS A 209 12.21 0.96 -4.07
C CYS A 209 11.53 0.42 -5.35
N GLY A 210 12.34 -0.11 -6.28
CA GLY A 210 11.88 -0.66 -7.54
C GLY A 210 11.50 0.37 -8.62
N MET A 211 11.76 1.66 -8.40
CA MET A 211 11.52 2.74 -9.37
C MET A 211 12.84 3.22 -9.99
N ASP A 212 12.79 3.91 -11.11
CA ASP A 212 13.99 4.46 -11.82
C ASP A 212 14.84 5.41 -10.94
N THR A 213 14.22 5.98 -9.90
CA THR A 213 14.87 6.89 -8.95
C THR A 213 15.25 6.22 -7.63
N GLU A 214 15.34 4.88 -7.63
CA GLU A 214 15.73 4.12 -6.44
C GLU A 214 17.11 4.53 -5.91
N LYS A 215 17.20 4.70 -4.60
CA LYS A 215 18.47 4.91 -3.89
C LYS A 215 18.51 4.07 -2.62
N VAL A 216 19.71 3.53 -2.33
CA VAL A 216 19.97 2.80 -1.10
C VAL A 216 21.03 3.56 -0.30
N TYR A 217 20.78 3.77 0.99
CA TYR A 217 21.65 4.43 1.95
C TYR A 217 21.98 3.44 3.06
N HIS A 218 23.25 3.25 3.36
CA HIS A 218 23.74 2.22 4.28
C HIS A 218 24.06 2.72 5.69
N SER A 219 23.84 4.00 5.96
CA SER A 219 24.01 4.59 7.29
C SER A 219 23.06 5.76 7.49
N VAL A 220 22.82 6.12 8.76
CA VAL A 220 21.99 7.29 9.12
C VAL A 220 22.57 8.58 8.52
N ASP A 221 23.90 8.68 8.41
CA ASP A 221 24.57 9.90 7.95
C ASP A 221 24.45 10.10 6.44
N GLU A 222 24.27 9.03 5.67
CA GLU A 222 24.03 9.10 4.22
C GLU A 222 22.61 9.55 3.88
N ILE A 223 21.65 9.38 4.80
CA ILE A 223 20.22 9.70 4.54
C ILE A 223 20.05 11.22 4.38
N PRO A 224 19.51 11.72 3.26
CA PRO A 224 19.23 13.14 3.07
C PRO A 224 18.09 13.60 3.98
N ASP A 225 18.13 14.86 4.44
CA ASP A 225 17.10 15.40 5.33
C ASP A 225 15.76 15.66 4.63
N ASP A 226 15.79 15.75 3.31
CA ASP A 226 14.65 15.94 2.40
C ASP A 226 14.19 14.66 1.69
N ALA A 227 14.56 13.48 2.19
CA ALA A 227 14.13 12.20 1.64
C ALA A 227 12.60 12.15 1.44
N GLY A 228 12.19 11.57 0.31
CA GLY A 228 10.81 11.58 -0.16
C GLY A 228 9.83 10.72 0.67
N TYR A 229 8.57 10.76 0.26
CA TYR A 229 7.50 9.98 0.91
C TYR A 229 7.71 8.46 0.82
N TYR A 230 8.27 7.99 -0.28
CA TYR A 230 8.53 6.57 -0.52
C TYR A 230 9.87 6.10 0.06
N SER A 231 10.22 6.63 1.23
CA SER A 231 11.39 6.20 2.01
C SER A 231 11.01 5.15 3.02
N LEU A 232 11.77 4.07 3.07
CA LEU A 232 11.61 2.98 4.00
C LEU A 232 12.93 2.72 4.71
N ILE A 233 12.93 2.77 6.04
CA ILE A 233 14.12 2.56 6.88
C ILE A 233 14.00 1.21 7.56
N ILE A 234 15.09 0.44 7.52
CA ILE A 234 15.30 -0.78 8.28
C ILE A 234 16.35 -0.47 9.33
N ALA A 235 16.00 -0.61 10.61
CA ALA A 235 16.92 -0.38 11.74
C ALA A 235 17.06 -1.70 12.52
N LYS A 236 18.23 -2.30 12.46
CA LYS A 236 18.55 -3.58 13.09
C LYS A 236 19.31 -3.37 14.40
N GLU A 237 19.15 -4.29 15.34
CA GLU A 237 20.06 -4.33 16.50
C GLU A 237 21.49 -4.52 16.01
N ALA A 238 22.40 -3.68 16.53
CA ALA A 238 23.83 -3.83 16.23
C ALA A 238 24.29 -5.21 16.73
N LYS A 239 24.90 -6.00 15.86
CA LYS A 239 25.52 -7.26 16.25
C LYS A 239 26.87 -6.97 16.90
N GLU A 240 27.10 -7.49 18.12
CA GLU A 240 28.41 -7.44 18.80
C GLU A 240 29.51 -8.17 18.00
#